data_9721a4132b2477311606580b7cf500cf
#
_entry.id   9721a4132b2477311606580b7cf500cf
#
_cell.length_a   1.000
_cell.length_b   1.000
_cell.length_c   1.000
_cell.angle_alpha   90.00
_cell.angle_beta   90.00
_cell.angle_gamma   90.00
#
_symmetry.space_group_name_H-M   'P 1'
#
loop_
_entity.id
_entity.type
_entity.pdbx_description
1 polymer ?
#
loop_
_entity_poly.entity_id
_entity_poly.type
_entity_poly.pdbx_seq_one_letter_code
_entity_poly.pdbx_strand_id
1 'polypeptide(L)'
;IPSGVNVCDGNDLLPDSAIWYYGKGFNKGSPSGFSNEFRFTLLNALGGLWVDTDVVLLKDFNLDKPYIFISERNVNGDIHPTSSVIYSESRCLDIWSEAIDNISYRNKARVIHGETGPELVTYLVNKYNLHNYVLPPNAFCAIDWHETDKLIDGTQLPDDVIGLHLFDAQSNLNDIDKKTFPYVSIIEQLKRKYL
;
A
#
# COMPACT_ATOMS: atom_id res chain seq x y z
N ILE A 1 7.96 18.64 8.17
CA ILE A 1 8.36 17.85 6.99
C ILE A 1 9.83 17.54 7.19
N PRO A 2 10.26 16.28 7.07
CA PRO A 2 11.66 15.91 7.19
C PRO A 2 12.55 16.62 6.16
N SER A 3 13.83 16.82 6.50
CA SER A 3 14.81 17.37 5.59
C SER A 3 14.96 16.47 4.35
N GLY A 4 15.05 17.08 3.16
CA GLY A 4 15.19 16.35 1.89
C GLY A 4 13.88 15.89 1.26
N VAL A 5 12.73 16.11 1.91
CA VAL A 5 11.40 15.82 1.34
C VAL A 5 10.88 17.02 0.57
N ASN A 6 10.51 16.81 -0.70
CA ASN A 6 9.80 17.78 -1.51
C ASN A 6 8.29 17.54 -1.40
N VAL A 7 7.54 18.60 -1.09
CA VAL A 7 6.07 18.54 -1.13
C VAL A 7 5.61 19.00 -2.51
N CYS A 8 4.82 18.14 -3.16
CA CYS A 8 4.23 18.44 -4.46
C CYS A 8 2.70 18.54 -4.31
N ASP A 9 2.08 19.35 -5.16
CA ASP A 9 0.61 19.40 -5.22
C ASP A 9 0.09 18.20 -6.02
N GLY A 10 -0.81 17.43 -5.44
CA GLY A 10 -1.46 16.31 -6.14
C GLY A 10 -2.29 16.75 -7.35
N ASN A 11 -2.74 18.01 -7.37
CA ASN A 11 -3.45 18.60 -8.51
C ASN A 11 -2.59 18.71 -9.79
N ASP A 12 -1.25 18.69 -9.66
CA ASP A 12 -0.35 18.65 -10.82
C ASP A 12 -0.47 17.33 -11.60
N LEU A 13 -1.02 16.29 -10.97
CA LEU A 13 -1.23 14.97 -11.57
C LEU A 13 -2.70 14.68 -11.87
N LEU A 14 -3.57 14.82 -10.88
CA LEU A 14 -5.02 14.64 -10.98
C LEU A 14 -5.73 15.76 -10.21
N PRO A 15 -6.70 16.47 -10.83
CA PRO A 15 -7.36 17.59 -10.17
C PRO A 15 -8.28 17.11 -9.03
N ASP A 16 -8.53 17.96 -8.05
CA ASP A 16 -9.44 17.69 -6.92
C ASP A 16 -10.83 17.18 -7.38
N SER A 17 -11.29 17.65 -8.54
CA SER A 17 -12.57 17.21 -9.13
C SER A 17 -12.56 15.74 -9.57
N ALA A 18 -11.40 15.11 -9.70
CA ALA A 18 -11.26 13.69 -10.00
C ALA A 18 -11.42 12.80 -8.76
N ILE A 19 -11.41 13.37 -7.56
CA ILE A 19 -11.55 12.60 -6.33
C ILE A 19 -12.92 11.93 -6.27
N TRP A 20 -12.93 10.62 -6.13
CA TRP A 20 -14.13 9.83 -5.92
C TRP A 20 -14.07 9.00 -4.64
N TYR A 21 -15.24 8.64 -4.16
CA TYR A 21 -15.42 7.95 -2.89
C TYR A 21 -16.20 6.65 -3.10
N TYR A 22 -15.90 5.63 -2.30
CA TYR A 22 -16.69 4.41 -2.35
C TYR A 22 -18.17 4.69 -2.06
N GLY A 23 -19.06 4.22 -2.94
CA GLY A 23 -20.51 4.40 -2.78
C GLY A 23 -21.16 3.37 -1.86
N LYS A 24 -20.49 2.22 -1.58
CA LYS A 24 -21.02 1.10 -0.82
C LYS A 24 -19.92 0.33 -0.06
N GLY A 25 -20.35 -0.65 0.76
CA GLY A 25 -19.44 -1.50 1.53
C GLY A 25 -18.95 -0.83 2.83
N PHE A 26 -18.07 -1.50 3.56
CA PHE A 26 -17.57 -1.02 4.85
C PHE A 26 -16.73 0.26 4.72
N ASN A 27 -16.10 0.50 3.57
CA ASN A 27 -15.32 1.71 3.28
C ASN A 27 -16.13 2.81 2.56
N LYS A 28 -17.48 2.76 2.61
CA LYS A 28 -18.32 3.81 2.03
C LYS A 28 -17.89 5.20 2.52
N GLY A 29 -17.70 6.14 1.59
CA GLY A 29 -17.24 7.50 1.88
C GLY A 29 -15.73 7.67 1.98
N SER A 30 -14.93 6.59 1.89
CA SER A 30 -13.48 6.68 1.82
C SER A 30 -12.99 6.98 0.41
N PRO A 31 -11.96 7.84 0.24
CA PRO A 31 -11.31 8.10 -1.03
C PRO A 31 -10.20 7.08 -1.37
N SER A 32 -10.03 6.00 -0.61
CA SER A 32 -8.90 5.08 -0.81
C SER A 32 -8.91 4.39 -2.18
N GLY A 33 -10.08 4.25 -2.83
CA GLY A 33 -10.18 3.82 -4.22
C GLY A 33 -9.57 4.83 -5.20
N PHE A 34 -9.78 6.13 -4.96
CA PHE A 34 -9.11 7.19 -5.72
C PHE A 34 -7.60 7.18 -5.49
N SER A 35 -7.13 6.89 -4.27
CA SER A 35 -5.70 6.73 -3.98
C SER A 35 -5.06 5.65 -4.86
N ASN A 36 -5.78 4.56 -5.20
CA ASN A 36 -5.30 3.55 -6.13
C ASN A 36 -5.17 4.12 -7.56
N GLU A 37 -6.15 4.88 -8.03
CA GLU A 37 -6.09 5.56 -9.33
C GLU A 37 -4.92 6.55 -9.38
N PHE A 38 -4.74 7.35 -8.33
CA PHE A 38 -3.65 8.30 -8.21
C PHE A 38 -2.28 7.63 -8.27
N ARG A 39 -2.06 6.54 -7.50
CA ARG A 39 -0.78 5.82 -7.49
C ARG A 39 -0.40 5.25 -8.85
N PHE A 40 -1.35 4.65 -9.57
CA PHE A 40 -1.07 4.11 -10.90
C PHE A 40 -0.82 5.22 -11.92
N THR A 41 -1.54 6.33 -11.82
CA THR A 41 -1.29 7.52 -12.64
C THR A 41 0.11 8.09 -12.37
N LEU A 42 0.53 8.16 -11.11
CA LEU A 42 1.86 8.62 -10.72
C LEU A 42 2.96 7.69 -11.25
N LEU A 43 2.81 6.37 -11.06
CA LEU A 43 3.76 5.38 -11.57
C LEU A 43 3.83 5.42 -13.11
N ASN A 44 2.71 5.63 -13.79
CA ASN A 44 2.70 5.78 -15.25
C ASN A 44 3.42 7.06 -15.70
N ALA A 45 3.24 8.16 -14.98
CA ALA A 45 3.82 9.46 -15.34
C ALA A 45 5.32 9.54 -15.03
N LEU A 46 5.76 8.98 -13.90
CA LEU A 46 7.10 9.20 -13.36
C LEU A 46 7.91 7.92 -13.14
N GLY A 47 7.26 6.77 -12.99
CA GLY A 47 7.91 5.58 -12.42
C GLY A 47 8.24 5.77 -10.95
N GLY A 48 9.28 5.06 -10.46
CA GLY A 48 9.76 5.20 -9.09
C GLY A 48 9.06 4.29 -8.08
N LEU A 49 9.22 4.59 -6.81
CA LEU A 49 8.71 3.80 -5.69
C LEU A 49 7.50 4.51 -5.06
N TRP A 50 6.34 3.90 -5.17
CA TRP A 50 5.17 4.26 -4.37
C TRP A 50 5.23 3.56 -3.02
N VAL A 51 4.94 4.28 -1.96
CA VAL A 51 4.82 3.76 -0.60
C VAL A 51 3.59 4.41 0.04
N ASP A 52 2.68 3.61 0.58
CA ASP A 52 1.54 4.14 1.35
C ASP A 52 2.04 4.83 2.62
N THR A 53 1.32 5.85 3.09
CA THR A 53 1.73 6.71 4.22
C THR A 53 1.76 5.99 5.58
N ASP A 54 1.19 4.80 5.66
CA ASP A 54 1.20 3.92 6.82
C ASP A 54 2.20 2.75 6.70
N VAL A 55 3.20 2.91 5.82
CA VAL A 55 4.35 1.99 5.70
C VAL A 55 5.59 2.64 6.28
N VAL A 56 6.29 1.92 7.16
CA VAL A 56 7.59 2.34 7.73
C VAL A 56 8.69 1.52 7.09
N LEU A 57 9.65 2.18 6.42
CA LEU A 57 10.86 1.52 5.91
C LEU A 57 11.83 1.32 7.08
N LEU A 58 12.27 0.08 7.30
CA LEU A 58 13.16 -0.31 8.39
C LEU A 58 14.60 -0.50 7.94
N LYS A 59 14.78 -0.77 6.65
CA LYS A 59 16.05 -1.02 5.98
C LYS A 59 16.03 -0.47 4.56
N ASP A 60 17.22 -0.17 4.05
CA ASP A 60 17.41 0.00 2.62
C ASP A 60 17.13 -1.32 1.90
N PHE A 61 16.52 -1.25 0.73
CA PHE A 61 16.33 -2.41 -0.13
C PHE A 61 16.65 -2.07 -1.58
N ASN A 62 17.09 -3.09 -2.31
CA ASN A 62 17.58 -2.91 -3.66
C ASN A 62 16.43 -2.73 -4.66
N LEU A 63 16.55 -1.73 -5.54
CA LEU A 63 15.62 -1.41 -6.62
C LEU A 63 16.19 -1.81 -8.01
N ASP A 64 17.09 -2.80 -8.08
CA ASP A 64 17.74 -3.24 -9.33
C ASP A 64 16.84 -4.06 -10.26
N LYS A 65 15.55 -4.13 -9.98
CA LYS A 65 14.55 -4.85 -10.78
C LYS A 65 13.64 -3.88 -11.50
N PRO A 66 13.12 -4.22 -12.68
CA PRO A 66 12.20 -3.34 -13.40
C PRO A 66 10.88 -3.09 -12.64
N TYR A 67 10.48 -4.04 -11.80
CA TYR A 67 9.31 -3.94 -10.93
C TYR A 67 9.61 -4.50 -9.55
N ILE A 68 8.91 -4.00 -8.54
CA ILE A 68 8.75 -4.65 -7.24
C ILE A 68 7.30 -4.49 -6.81
N PHE A 69 6.69 -5.59 -6.43
CA PHE A 69 5.39 -5.64 -5.76
C PHE A 69 5.59 -6.30 -4.41
N ILE A 70 4.91 -5.84 -3.39
CA ILE A 70 4.85 -6.58 -2.14
C ILE A 70 3.61 -7.47 -2.13
N SER A 71 3.59 -8.44 -1.23
CA SER A 71 2.43 -9.31 -1.02
C SER A 71 1.99 -9.34 0.43
N GLU A 72 0.76 -9.76 0.64
CA GLU A 72 0.15 -9.96 1.96
C GLU A 72 -0.58 -11.31 2.00
N ARG A 73 -0.98 -11.76 3.21
CA ARG A 73 -1.79 -12.95 3.40
C ARG A 73 -3.23 -12.55 3.68
N ASN A 74 -4.16 -13.29 3.10
CA ASN A 74 -5.55 -13.21 3.52
C ASN A 74 -5.80 -14.07 4.79
N VAL A 75 -7.01 -14.03 5.31
CA VAL A 75 -7.42 -14.81 6.51
C VAL A 75 -7.28 -16.34 6.36
N ASN A 76 -7.18 -16.83 5.13
CA ASN A 76 -6.98 -18.25 4.84
C ASN A 76 -5.49 -18.62 4.67
N GLY A 77 -4.59 -17.61 4.73
CA GLY A 77 -3.16 -17.79 4.50
C GLY A 77 -2.73 -17.72 3.03
N ASP A 78 -3.65 -17.48 2.08
CA ASP A 78 -3.30 -17.34 0.67
C ASP A 78 -2.53 -16.03 0.46
N ILE A 79 -1.46 -16.12 -0.33
CA ILE A 79 -0.59 -14.99 -0.62
C ILE A 79 -1.00 -14.32 -1.93
N HIS A 80 -1.15 -13.01 -1.91
CA HIS A 80 -1.45 -12.23 -3.11
C HIS A 80 -0.70 -10.88 -3.10
N PRO A 81 -0.35 -10.36 -4.29
CA PRO A 81 0.22 -9.02 -4.40
C PRO A 81 -0.74 -7.97 -3.86
N THR A 82 -0.18 -6.93 -3.25
CA THR A 82 -0.95 -5.77 -2.75
C THR A 82 -0.42 -4.46 -3.34
N SER A 83 -1.10 -3.37 -3.06
CA SER A 83 -0.85 -2.08 -3.69
C SER A 83 -0.12 -1.06 -2.82
N SER A 84 0.20 -1.39 -1.58
CA SER A 84 0.75 -0.43 -0.61
C SER A 84 2.23 -0.06 -0.84
N VAL A 85 3.00 -0.95 -1.51
CA VAL A 85 4.36 -0.64 -1.99
C VAL A 85 4.52 -1.20 -3.39
N ILE A 86 4.82 -0.32 -4.36
CA ILE A 86 5.02 -0.70 -5.75
C ILE A 86 6.21 0.10 -6.30
N TYR A 87 7.16 -0.59 -6.89
CA TYR A 87 8.24 0.04 -7.66
C TYR A 87 8.10 -0.25 -9.15
N SER A 88 8.38 0.76 -9.96
CA SER A 88 8.49 0.69 -11.40
C SER A 88 9.70 1.50 -11.84
N GLU A 89 10.69 0.84 -12.45
CA GLU A 89 11.90 1.50 -12.95
C GLU A 89 11.59 2.54 -14.03
N SER A 90 10.61 2.23 -14.89
CA SER A 90 10.23 3.05 -16.02
C SER A 90 8.80 3.54 -15.94
N ARG A 91 8.54 4.64 -16.65
CA ARG A 91 7.23 5.26 -16.85
C ARG A 91 6.59 4.85 -18.17
N CYS A 92 5.34 5.24 -18.37
CA CYS A 92 4.58 5.03 -19.61
C CYS A 92 4.52 3.56 -20.05
N LEU A 93 4.34 2.66 -19.08
CA LEU A 93 4.27 1.23 -19.33
C LEU A 93 2.82 0.79 -19.52
N ASP A 94 2.60 -0.18 -20.39
CA ASP A 94 1.27 -0.73 -20.71
C ASP A 94 0.52 -1.20 -19.45
N ILE A 95 1.24 -1.77 -18.49
CA ILE A 95 0.66 -2.24 -17.22
C ILE A 95 -0.04 -1.10 -16.44
N TRP A 96 0.57 0.10 -16.41
CA TRP A 96 -0.01 1.22 -15.68
C TRP A 96 -1.15 1.89 -16.47
N SER A 97 -1.00 1.97 -17.78
CA SER A 97 -2.09 2.43 -18.65
C SER A 97 -3.31 1.53 -18.51
N GLU A 98 -3.12 0.21 -18.49
CA GLU A 98 -4.22 -0.74 -18.27
C GLU A 98 -4.82 -0.63 -16.86
N ALA A 99 -4.01 -0.39 -15.83
CA ALA A 99 -4.51 -0.17 -14.47
C ALA A 99 -5.46 1.04 -14.41
N ILE A 100 -5.03 2.15 -15.02
CA ILE A 100 -5.81 3.40 -15.09
C ILE A 100 -7.10 3.18 -15.88
N ASP A 101 -7.02 2.56 -17.04
CA ASP A 101 -8.19 2.27 -17.88
C ASP A 101 -9.19 1.37 -17.14
N ASN A 102 -8.71 0.31 -16.48
CA ASN A 102 -9.56 -0.59 -15.71
C ASN A 102 -10.36 0.17 -14.63
N ILE A 103 -9.73 1.12 -13.95
CA ILE A 103 -10.42 1.95 -12.96
C ILE A 103 -11.37 2.95 -13.64
N SER A 104 -10.94 3.58 -14.72
CA SER A 104 -11.70 4.62 -15.42
C SER A 104 -13.03 4.10 -15.96
N TYR A 105 -13.08 2.89 -16.49
CA TYR A 105 -14.31 2.26 -17.02
C TYR A 105 -15.27 1.78 -15.94
N ARG A 106 -14.87 1.74 -14.66
CA ARG A 106 -15.74 1.28 -13.58
C ARG A 106 -16.77 2.34 -13.19
N ASN A 107 -17.96 1.90 -12.82
CA ASN A 107 -18.92 2.75 -12.13
C ASN A 107 -18.46 2.94 -10.69
N LYS A 108 -17.84 4.09 -10.39
CA LYS A 108 -17.23 4.42 -9.08
C LYS A 108 -18.20 4.20 -7.89
N ALA A 109 -19.50 4.46 -8.07
CA ALA A 109 -20.50 4.22 -7.03
C ALA A 109 -20.73 2.74 -6.70
N ARG A 110 -20.24 1.82 -7.54
CA ARG A 110 -20.38 0.37 -7.36
C ARG A 110 -19.08 -0.33 -6.98
N VAL A 111 -17.95 0.34 -7.08
CA VAL A 111 -16.65 -0.20 -6.67
C VAL A 111 -16.67 -0.51 -5.18
N ILE A 112 -16.14 -1.67 -4.80
CA ILE A 112 -15.92 -2.05 -3.41
C ILE A 112 -14.43 -2.07 -3.08
N HIS A 113 -14.12 -2.04 -1.78
CA HIS A 113 -12.75 -2.10 -1.29
C HIS A 113 -12.03 -3.35 -1.80
N GLY A 114 -10.77 -3.18 -2.22
CA GLY A 114 -9.92 -4.24 -2.78
C GLY A 114 -9.89 -4.27 -4.31
N GLU A 115 -11.03 -4.03 -4.97
CA GLU A 115 -11.17 -4.21 -6.43
C GLU A 115 -10.22 -3.38 -7.29
N THR A 116 -9.88 -2.17 -6.86
CA THR A 116 -8.98 -1.26 -7.60
C THR A 116 -7.57 -1.23 -7.05
N GLY A 117 -7.30 -1.95 -5.97
CA GLY A 117 -6.01 -2.08 -5.32
C GLY A 117 -5.47 -3.51 -5.46
N PRO A 118 -5.47 -4.32 -4.38
CA PRO A 118 -4.88 -5.65 -4.36
C PRO A 118 -5.38 -6.59 -5.46
N GLU A 119 -6.69 -6.62 -5.73
CA GLU A 119 -7.25 -7.48 -6.79
C GLU A 119 -6.78 -7.06 -8.18
N LEU A 120 -6.75 -5.75 -8.46
CA LEU A 120 -6.23 -5.24 -9.73
C LEU A 120 -4.73 -5.51 -9.89
N VAL A 121 -3.94 -5.30 -8.84
CA VAL A 121 -2.50 -5.62 -8.88
C VAL A 121 -2.29 -7.11 -9.10
N THR A 122 -3.04 -7.97 -8.43
CA THR A 122 -2.99 -9.42 -8.63
C THR A 122 -3.31 -9.79 -10.09
N TYR A 123 -4.37 -9.20 -10.66
CA TYR A 123 -4.71 -9.41 -12.06
C TYR A 123 -3.57 -8.99 -13.00
N LEU A 124 -2.98 -7.82 -12.78
CA LEU A 124 -1.89 -7.30 -13.62
C LEU A 124 -0.62 -8.15 -13.50
N VAL A 125 -0.24 -8.55 -12.28
CA VAL A 125 0.91 -9.43 -12.05
C VAL A 125 0.73 -10.76 -12.79
N ASN A 126 -0.47 -11.34 -12.75
CA ASN A 126 -0.79 -12.57 -13.49
C ASN A 126 -0.73 -12.35 -15.00
N LYS A 127 -1.39 -11.32 -15.50
CA LYS A 127 -1.49 -11.04 -16.95
C LYS A 127 -0.15 -10.77 -17.60
N TYR A 128 0.70 -10.00 -16.92
CA TYR A 128 2.03 -9.63 -17.42
C TYR A 128 3.14 -10.60 -16.98
N ASN A 129 2.79 -11.70 -16.30
CA ASN A 129 3.71 -12.73 -15.81
C ASN A 129 4.84 -12.17 -14.94
N LEU A 130 4.49 -11.31 -13.97
CA LEU A 130 5.42 -10.55 -13.12
C LEU A 130 5.67 -11.19 -11.75
N HIS A 131 5.36 -12.46 -11.54
CA HIS A 131 5.49 -13.16 -10.25
C HIS A 131 6.91 -13.12 -9.67
N ASN A 132 7.95 -13.09 -10.52
CA ASN A 132 9.34 -13.00 -10.09
C ASN A 132 9.72 -11.66 -9.45
N TYR A 133 8.83 -10.67 -9.53
CA TYR A 133 8.98 -9.34 -8.95
C TYR A 133 8.13 -9.12 -7.70
N VAL A 134 7.44 -10.16 -7.24
CA VAL A 134 6.63 -10.11 -6.01
C VAL A 134 7.49 -10.55 -4.84
N LEU A 135 7.64 -9.66 -3.85
CA LEU A 135 8.32 -9.98 -2.60
C LEU A 135 7.39 -10.78 -1.68
N PRO A 136 7.95 -11.68 -0.85
CA PRO A 136 7.15 -12.45 0.10
C PRO A 136 6.52 -11.54 1.16
N PRO A 137 5.42 -11.97 1.80
CA PRO A 137 4.72 -11.16 2.81
C PRO A 137 5.62 -10.64 3.92
N ASN A 138 6.56 -11.44 4.41
CA ASN A 138 7.47 -11.03 5.48
C ASN A 138 8.30 -9.78 5.15
N ALA A 139 8.46 -9.45 3.85
CA ALA A 139 9.24 -8.28 3.48
C ALA A 139 8.60 -6.96 3.99
N PHE A 140 7.27 -6.83 3.97
CA PHE A 140 6.55 -5.63 4.39
C PHE A 140 5.29 -5.90 5.22
N CYS A 141 4.67 -7.07 5.08
CA CYS A 141 3.47 -7.50 5.78
C CYS A 141 3.81 -8.67 6.72
N ALA A 142 4.85 -8.51 7.55
CA ALA A 142 5.24 -9.50 8.55
C ALA A 142 4.16 -9.70 9.62
N ILE A 143 3.32 -8.71 9.83
CA ILE A 143 2.07 -8.76 10.57
C ILE A 143 0.96 -8.63 9.54
N ASP A 144 0.00 -9.55 9.54
CA ASP A 144 -1.10 -9.57 8.60
C ASP A 144 -2.18 -8.54 9.00
N TRP A 145 -2.95 -8.03 8.01
CA TRP A 145 -3.94 -6.98 8.22
C TRP A 145 -5.05 -7.36 9.23
N HIS A 146 -5.29 -8.63 9.44
CA HIS A 146 -6.26 -9.15 10.41
C HIS A 146 -5.66 -9.47 11.79
N GLU A 147 -4.36 -9.18 12.00
CA GLU A 147 -3.60 -9.42 13.22
C GLU A 147 -2.96 -8.14 13.76
N THR A 148 -3.56 -6.97 13.50
CA THR A 148 -2.99 -5.65 13.85
C THR A 148 -2.79 -5.43 15.35
N ASP A 149 -3.40 -6.23 16.21
CA ASP A 149 -3.13 -6.31 17.65
C ASP A 149 -1.67 -6.68 17.95
N LYS A 150 -1.00 -7.45 17.08
CA LYS A 150 0.43 -7.76 17.19
C LYS A 150 1.33 -6.54 17.07
N LEU A 151 0.85 -5.43 16.53
CA LEU A 151 1.59 -4.16 16.50
C LEU A 151 1.82 -3.57 17.90
N ILE A 152 0.97 -3.96 18.88
CA ILE A 152 0.93 -3.37 20.22
C ILE A 152 1.17 -4.35 21.37
N ASP A 153 1.13 -5.67 21.12
CA ASP A 153 1.21 -6.70 22.17
C ASP A 153 2.65 -7.10 22.60
N GLY A 154 3.67 -6.55 21.94
CA GLY A 154 5.08 -6.87 22.19
C GLY A 154 5.65 -7.95 21.26
N THR A 155 4.92 -8.34 20.23
CA THR A 155 5.44 -9.22 19.16
C THR A 155 6.76 -8.67 18.61
N GLN A 156 7.72 -9.56 18.33
CA GLN A 156 8.97 -9.19 17.70
C GLN A 156 8.92 -9.41 16.19
N LEU A 157 9.42 -8.45 15.43
CA LEU A 157 9.53 -8.59 13.98
C LEU A 157 10.67 -9.54 13.61
N PRO A 158 10.50 -10.37 12.56
CA PRO A 158 11.60 -11.13 11.98
C PRO A 158 12.75 -10.24 11.49
N ASP A 159 13.97 -10.79 11.49
CA ASP A 159 15.16 -10.03 11.08
C ASP A 159 15.19 -9.68 9.59
N ASP A 160 14.45 -10.39 8.74
CA ASP A 160 14.39 -10.19 7.29
C ASP A 160 13.38 -9.15 6.84
N VAL A 161 12.62 -8.55 7.76
CA VAL A 161 11.65 -7.48 7.45
C VAL A 161 12.38 -6.26 6.87
N ILE A 162 11.93 -5.79 5.73
CA ILE A 162 12.45 -4.60 5.02
C ILE A 162 11.67 -3.35 5.43
N GLY A 163 10.36 -3.48 5.50
CA GLY A 163 9.46 -2.45 5.94
C GLY A 163 8.26 -3.04 6.69
N LEU A 164 7.47 -2.20 7.31
CA LEU A 164 6.27 -2.63 8.05
C LEU A 164 5.07 -1.83 7.60
N HIS A 165 4.05 -2.52 7.09
CA HIS A 165 2.74 -1.95 6.82
C HIS A 165 1.93 -1.95 8.12
N LEU A 166 1.46 -0.78 8.54
CA LEU A 166 0.77 -0.62 9.83
C LEU A 166 -0.73 -0.87 9.73
N PHE A 167 -1.27 -0.96 8.52
CA PHE A 167 -2.72 -1.18 8.28
C PHE A 167 -3.59 -0.20 9.08
N ASP A 168 -3.31 1.11 8.96
CA ASP A 168 -3.93 2.16 9.76
C ASP A 168 -5.48 2.13 9.71
N ALA A 169 -6.05 1.87 8.53
CA ALA A 169 -7.50 1.74 8.39
C ALA A 169 -8.06 0.55 9.19
N GLN A 170 -7.36 -0.58 9.23
CA GLN A 170 -7.76 -1.76 10.00
C GLN A 170 -7.62 -1.52 11.51
N SER A 171 -6.57 -0.82 11.94
CA SER A 171 -6.38 -0.44 13.34
C SER A 171 -7.51 0.46 13.86
N ASN A 172 -8.09 1.33 13.00
CA ASN A 172 -9.28 2.10 13.35
C ASN A 172 -10.52 1.21 13.58
N LEU A 173 -10.67 0.14 12.76
CA LEU A 173 -11.79 -0.79 12.90
C LEU A 173 -11.66 -1.65 14.17
N ASN A 174 -10.45 -1.90 14.64
CA ASN A 174 -10.16 -2.69 15.83
C ASN A 174 -10.09 -1.84 17.12
N ASP A 175 -10.52 -0.57 17.09
CA ASP A 175 -10.52 0.37 18.21
C ASP A 175 -9.15 0.54 18.91
N ILE A 176 -8.05 0.38 18.17
CA ILE A 176 -6.71 0.56 18.72
C ILE A 176 -6.49 2.06 19.01
N ASP A 177 -6.22 2.39 20.29
CA ASP A 177 -5.85 3.76 20.67
C ASP A 177 -4.49 4.11 20.08
N LYS A 178 -4.50 5.05 19.11
CA LYS A 178 -3.30 5.51 18.41
C LYS A 178 -2.52 6.60 19.14
N LYS A 179 -3.00 7.06 20.29
CA LYS A 179 -2.36 8.12 21.08
C LYS A 179 -1.41 7.56 22.12
N THR A 180 -1.77 6.41 22.69
CA THR A 180 -1.02 5.77 23.77
C THR A 180 -0.79 4.29 23.43
N PHE A 181 0.48 3.93 23.26
CA PHE A 181 0.86 2.55 22.98
C PHE A 181 1.65 1.97 24.16
N PRO A 182 1.52 0.67 24.45
CA PRO A 182 2.37 0.00 25.42
C PRO A 182 3.88 0.17 25.08
N TYR A 183 4.71 0.33 26.08
CA TYR A 183 6.16 0.52 25.90
C TYR A 183 6.81 -0.58 25.04
N VAL A 184 6.30 -1.81 25.14
CA VAL A 184 6.79 -2.98 24.41
C VAL A 184 6.29 -3.06 22.98
N SER A 185 5.32 -2.22 22.59
CA SER A 185 4.73 -2.24 21.25
C SER A 185 5.77 -1.94 20.16
N ILE A 186 5.57 -2.53 18.99
CA ILE A 186 6.39 -2.24 17.80
C ILE A 186 6.33 -0.74 17.50
N ILE A 187 5.15 -0.13 17.58
CA ILE A 187 4.94 1.29 17.28
C ILE A 187 5.77 2.17 18.20
N GLU A 188 5.79 1.92 19.53
CA GLU A 188 6.62 2.68 20.45
C GLU A 188 8.12 2.43 20.25
N GLN A 189 8.52 1.22 19.86
CA GLN A 189 9.90 0.93 19.48
C GLN A 189 10.31 1.73 18.24
N LEU A 190 9.46 1.80 17.21
CA LEU A 190 9.71 2.60 16.00
C LEU A 190 9.78 4.09 16.30
N LYS A 191 8.88 4.63 17.12
CA LYS A 191 8.93 6.03 17.55
C LYS A 191 10.26 6.36 18.23
N ARG A 192 10.71 5.56 19.19
CA ARG A 192 11.98 5.77 19.88
C ARG A 192 13.20 5.69 18.98
N LYS A 193 13.10 4.93 17.89
CA LYS A 193 14.21 4.77 16.93
C LYS A 193 14.30 5.91 15.93
N TYR A 194 13.15 6.47 15.50
CA TYR A 194 13.10 7.36 14.34
C TYR A 194 12.56 8.76 14.63
N LEU A 195 11.95 9.01 15.80
CA LEU A 195 11.45 10.31 16.24
C LEU A 195 12.16 10.82 17.50
#